data_2aae4bac266b67788909e404b154281c
#
_entry.id   2aae4bac266b67788909e404b154281c
#
_cell.length_a   1.000
_cell.length_b   1.000
_cell.length_c   1.000
_cell.angle_alpha   90.00
_cell.angle_beta   90.00
_cell.angle_gamma   90.00
#
_symmetry.space_group_name_H-M   'P 1'
#
loop_
_entity.id
_entity.type
_entity.pdbx_description
1 polymer ?
#
loop_
_entity_poly.entity_id
_entity_poly.type
_entity_poly.pdbx_seq_one_letter_code
_entity_poly.pdbx_strand_id
1 'polypeptide(L)'
;MAQAIKVFTTAAPGFFGLNTQDSPLDLAAGFALVANNCIIDQYGRIGSRKGHSNLNSSTGDLGSNDVGVLHELVQSDGTTTILAAGNGKLFTFDGSALSTLTYDGGGTAPTISANNWHCASLNGITYFFQSTYDPLLFDPTRPTKFRRVSEQSGYVATAPQANIVLSAYGRLWAANTSTNKTTVYFSDLTAGHVWAGGTAGSLDVSRVWANGSDEITGLASHNGFLFIFGKRQILVYQDEIGRAHV
;
A
#
# COMPACT_ATOMS: atom_id res chain seq x y z
N MET A 1 58.80 -43.06 -12.30
CA MET A 1 58.11 -42.67 -11.02
C MET A 1 56.67 -42.40 -11.38
N ALA A 2 55.76 -43.19 -10.82
CA ALA A 2 54.31 -42.97 -11.07
C ALA A 2 53.85 -41.78 -10.20
N GLN A 3 53.28 -40.79 -10.82
CA GLN A 3 52.70 -39.63 -10.14
C GLN A 3 51.42 -40.06 -9.45
N ALA A 4 51.35 -39.90 -8.14
CA ALA A 4 50.12 -40.21 -7.38
C ALA A 4 49.01 -39.26 -7.82
N ILE A 5 47.92 -39.82 -8.31
CA ILE A 5 46.70 -39.06 -8.62
C ILE A 5 46.07 -38.67 -7.30
N LYS A 6 46.03 -37.36 -7.02
CA LYS A 6 45.27 -36.84 -5.89
C LYS A 6 43.76 -36.89 -6.23
N VAL A 7 43.03 -37.81 -5.64
CA VAL A 7 41.59 -37.85 -5.71
C VAL A 7 41.05 -36.92 -4.63
N PHE A 8 40.33 -35.88 -5.06
CA PHE A 8 39.59 -35.01 -4.16
C PHE A 8 38.14 -35.52 -4.11
N THR A 9 37.70 -35.97 -2.98
CA THR A 9 36.29 -36.25 -2.77
C THR A 9 35.63 -34.97 -2.30
N THR A 10 34.78 -34.40 -3.15
CA THR A 10 33.96 -33.23 -2.78
C THR A 10 32.69 -33.77 -2.14
N ALA A 11 32.60 -33.73 -0.81
CA ALA A 11 31.34 -33.91 -0.14
C ALA A 11 30.48 -32.62 -0.40
N ALA A 12 29.31 -32.78 -0.99
CA ALA A 12 28.37 -31.68 -1.14
C ALA A 12 27.45 -31.70 0.09
N PRO A 13 27.68 -30.86 1.09
CA PRO A 13 26.89 -30.88 2.34
C PRO A 13 25.47 -30.33 2.14
N GLY A 14 25.11 -29.97 0.91
CA GLY A 14 23.92 -29.23 0.58
C GLY A 14 24.19 -27.74 0.41
N PHE A 15 23.14 -27.00 0.08
CA PHE A 15 23.23 -25.55 -0.06
C PHE A 15 22.65 -24.88 1.19
N PHE A 16 23.36 -23.90 1.73
CA PHE A 16 22.96 -23.16 2.92
C PHE A 16 22.25 -21.84 2.62
N GLY A 17 22.34 -21.36 1.39
CA GLY A 17 21.68 -20.13 0.94
C GLY A 17 22.53 -19.26 0.03
N LEU A 18 22.06 -18.04 -0.17
CA LEU A 18 22.76 -16.98 -0.89
C LEU A 18 23.61 -16.18 0.11
N ASN A 19 24.88 -16.01 -0.17
CA ASN A 19 25.75 -15.13 0.59
C ASN A 19 26.37 -14.10 -0.37
N THR A 20 25.95 -12.85 -0.22
CA THR A 20 26.42 -11.71 -0.98
C THR A 20 27.30 -10.76 -0.19
N GLN A 21 27.63 -11.10 1.07
CA GLN A 21 28.44 -10.26 1.96
C GLN A 21 29.91 -10.61 1.90
N ASP A 22 30.23 -11.91 1.78
CA ASP A 22 31.61 -12.36 1.73
C ASP A 22 32.20 -12.22 0.34
N SER A 23 33.52 -12.11 0.29
CA SER A 23 34.26 -12.13 -0.97
C SER A 23 34.03 -13.46 -1.69
N PRO A 24 33.86 -13.45 -3.03
CA PRO A 24 33.77 -14.68 -3.83
C PRO A 24 34.94 -15.64 -3.62
N LEU A 25 36.10 -15.13 -3.19
CA LEU A 25 37.31 -15.91 -2.94
C LEU A 25 37.30 -16.59 -1.58
N ASP A 26 36.55 -16.03 -0.61
CA ASP A 26 36.50 -16.51 0.79
C ASP A 26 35.15 -17.17 1.11
N LEU A 27 34.31 -17.39 0.11
CA LEU A 27 32.99 -17.95 0.30
C LEU A 27 33.09 -19.41 0.82
N ALA A 28 32.45 -19.66 1.95
CA ALA A 28 32.41 -21.01 2.52
C ALA A 28 31.64 -21.97 1.59
N ALA A 29 32.08 -23.23 1.55
CA ALA A 29 31.43 -24.26 0.75
C ALA A 29 29.97 -24.44 1.17
N GLY A 30 29.07 -24.53 0.20
CA GLY A 30 27.62 -24.67 0.42
C GLY A 30 26.82 -23.36 0.32
N PHE A 31 27.47 -22.21 0.18
CA PHE A 31 26.80 -20.98 -0.16
C PHE A 31 26.86 -20.67 -1.65
N ALA A 32 25.82 -20.04 -2.16
CA ALA A 32 25.76 -19.57 -3.55
C ALA A 32 26.03 -18.07 -3.63
N LEU A 33 26.79 -17.65 -4.64
CA LEU A 33 26.96 -16.23 -5.00
C LEU A 33 25.78 -15.68 -5.77
N VAL A 34 25.14 -16.53 -6.58
CA VAL A 34 24.00 -16.20 -7.42
C VAL A 34 22.99 -17.33 -7.33
N ALA A 35 21.75 -17.01 -7.04
CA ALA A 35 20.66 -17.97 -6.88
C ALA A 35 19.40 -17.45 -7.60
N ASN A 36 19.47 -17.37 -8.93
CA ASN A 36 18.38 -16.88 -9.75
C ASN A 36 17.37 -18.00 -10.06
N ASN A 37 16.07 -17.70 -9.84
CA ASN A 37 14.97 -18.63 -10.13
C ASN A 37 15.07 -20.01 -9.45
N CYS A 38 15.77 -20.11 -8.33
CA CYS A 38 15.84 -21.34 -7.54
C CYS A 38 15.34 -21.12 -6.11
N ILE A 39 14.97 -22.20 -5.49
CA ILE A 39 14.68 -22.32 -4.06
C ILE A 39 15.62 -23.35 -3.46
N ILE A 40 16.03 -23.12 -2.22
CA ILE A 40 16.78 -24.06 -1.42
C ILE A 40 15.85 -24.54 -0.31
N ASP A 41 15.61 -25.86 -0.24
CA ASP A 41 14.73 -26.41 0.78
C ASP A 41 15.46 -26.56 2.12
N GLN A 42 14.72 -26.92 3.17
CA GLN A 42 15.26 -27.12 4.53
C GLN A 42 16.33 -28.22 4.62
N TYR A 43 16.47 -29.05 3.58
CA TYR A 43 17.48 -30.11 3.50
C TYR A 43 18.68 -29.70 2.64
N GLY A 44 18.77 -28.45 2.21
CA GLY A 44 19.85 -27.94 1.36
C GLY A 44 19.78 -28.41 -0.08
N ARG A 45 18.61 -28.87 -0.57
CA ARG A 45 18.44 -29.23 -1.98
C ARG A 45 17.99 -28.02 -2.79
N ILE A 46 18.59 -27.87 -3.96
CA ILE A 46 18.21 -26.83 -4.92
C ILE A 46 17.10 -27.36 -5.81
N GLY A 47 16.00 -26.61 -5.91
CA GLY A 47 14.93 -26.82 -6.87
C GLY A 47 14.69 -25.57 -7.70
N SER A 48 14.06 -25.72 -8.86
CA SER A 48 13.55 -24.57 -9.60
C SER A 48 12.40 -23.92 -8.82
N ARG A 49 12.34 -22.57 -8.83
CA ARG A 49 11.17 -21.85 -8.34
C ARG A 49 9.93 -22.34 -9.09
N LYS A 50 8.85 -22.58 -8.39
CA LYS A 50 7.58 -22.90 -9.04
C LYS A 50 7.19 -21.78 -9.98
N GLY A 51 6.76 -22.14 -11.18
CA GLY A 51 6.17 -21.21 -12.12
C GLY A 51 4.91 -20.56 -11.54
N HIS A 52 4.50 -19.48 -12.14
CA HIS A 52 3.20 -18.85 -11.88
C HIS A 52 2.38 -18.87 -13.18
N SER A 53 1.09 -18.93 -13.03
CA SER A 53 0.13 -18.71 -14.10
C SER A 53 -0.56 -17.37 -13.87
N ASN A 54 -0.93 -16.71 -14.94
CA ASN A 54 -1.75 -15.50 -14.84
C ASN A 54 -3.11 -15.87 -14.24
N LEU A 55 -3.48 -15.20 -13.17
CA LEU A 55 -4.84 -15.28 -12.64
C LEU A 55 -5.83 -14.54 -13.55
N ASN A 56 -5.38 -13.48 -14.17
CA ASN A 56 -6.20 -12.67 -15.06
C ASN A 56 -6.28 -13.35 -16.43
N SER A 57 -7.46 -13.83 -16.81
CA SER A 57 -7.71 -14.47 -18.11
C SER A 57 -7.73 -13.46 -19.28
N SER A 58 -7.91 -12.17 -18.97
CA SER A 58 -7.92 -11.07 -19.94
C SER A 58 -7.20 -9.87 -19.34
N THR A 59 -6.25 -9.32 -20.05
CA THR A 59 -5.59 -8.07 -19.66
C THR A 59 -6.54 -6.88 -19.76
N GLY A 60 -7.57 -6.98 -20.59
CA GLY A 60 -8.55 -5.92 -20.78
C GLY A 60 -7.91 -4.54 -20.95
N ASP A 61 -8.45 -3.56 -20.31
CA ASP A 61 -7.97 -2.18 -20.34
C ASP A 61 -6.64 -1.94 -19.61
N LEU A 62 -6.16 -2.89 -18.81
CA LEU A 62 -4.82 -2.84 -18.21
C LEU A 62 -3.73 -3.00 -19.27
N GLY A 63 -3.96 -3.86 -20.28
CA GLY A 63 -2.98 -4.16 -21.31
C GLY A 63 -1.72 -4.82 -20.72
N SER A 64 -0.56 -4.33 -21.12
CA SER A 64 0.77 -4.77 -20.61
C SER A 64 1.30 -3.88 -19.48
N ASN A 65 0.47 -3.01 -18.91
CA ASN A 65 0.91 -2.09 -17.87
C ASN A 65 0.88 -2.76 -16.50
N ASP A 66 1.69 -2.22 -15.59
CA ASP A 66 1.77 -2.69 -14.22
C ASP A 66 0.51 -2.31 -13.42
N VAL A 67 0.20 -3.15 -12.43
CA VAL A 67 -0.76 -2.83 -11.39
C VAL A 67 -0.04 -2.00 -10.33
N GLY A 68 -0.45 -0.73 -10.16
CA GLY A 68 0.16 0.20 -9.21
C GLY A 68 -0.31 0.00 -7.77
N VAL A 69 -1.51 -0.52 -7.57
CA VAL A 69 -2.08 -0.83 -6.25
C VAL A 69 -3.08 -1.97 -6.33
N LEU A 70 -3.11 -2.78 -5.29
CA LEU A 70 -4.17 -3.74 -5.00
C LEU A 70 -4.72 -3.45 -3.60
N HIS A 71 -6.02 -3.46 -3.47
CA HIS A 71 -6.70 -3.22 -2.21
C HIS A 71 -7.91 -4.14 -2.05
N GLU A 72 -8.06 -4.72 -0.88
CA GLU A 72 -9.19 -5.56 -0.54
C GLU A 72 -10.20 -4.77 0.29
N LEU A 73 -11.44 -4.68 -0.20
CA LEU A 73 -12.57 -4.16 0.54
C LEU A 73 -13.39 -5.32 1.08
N VAL A 74 -13.45 -5.46 2.39
CA VAL A 74 -14.34 -6.39 3.07
C VAL A 74 -15.55 -5.63 3.58
N GLN A 75 -16.73 -6.05 3.18
CA GLN A 75 -18.00 -5.46 3.62
C GLN A 75 -18.50 -6.12 4.91
N SER A 76 -19.47 -5.50 5.54
CA SER A 76 -20.03 -5.98 6.81
C SER A 76 -20.73 -7.34 6.71
N ASP A 77 -21.19 -7.73 5.52
CA ASP A 77 -21.79 -9.04 5.22
C ASP A 77 -20.74 -10.13 4.91
N GLY A 78 -19.44 -9.79 4.94
CA GLY A 78 -18.34 -10.68 4.59
C GLY A 78 -18.02 -10.73 3.09
N THR A 79 -18.76 -10.00 2.25
CA THR A 79 -18.46 -9.90 0.83
C THR A 79 -17.14 -9.18 0.61
N THR A 80 -16.27 -9.75 -0.22
CA THR A 80 -14.96 -9.18 -0.53
C THR A 80 -14.93 -8.69 -1.97
N THR A 81 -14.44 -7.46 -2.16
CA THR A 81 -14.15 -6.89 -3.47
C THR A 81 -12.68 -6.53 -3.56
N ILE A 82 -11.98 -7.05 -4.55
CA ILE A 82 -10.60 -6.67 -4.83
C ILE A 82 -10.61 -5.51 -5.82
N LEU A 83 -9.95 -4.43 -5.44
CA LEU A 83 -9.80 -3.22 -6.24
C LEU A 83 -8.35 -3.10 -6.72
N ALA A 84 -8.16 -2.63 -7.94
CA ALA A 84 -6.85 -2.40 -8.51
C ALA A 84 -6.79 -1.06 -9.25
N ALA A 85 -5.59 -0.49 -9.37
CA ALA A 85 -5.33 0.64 -10.24
C ALA A 85 -4.11 0.37 -11.13
N GLY A 86 -4.18 0.78 -12.37
CA GLY A 86 -3.12 0.64 -13.36
C GLY A 86 -3.54 1.24 -14.70
N ASN A 87 -2.58 1.55 -15.56
CA ASN A 87 -2.84 2.12 -16.88
C ASN A 87 -3.81 3.32 -16.87
N GLY A 88 -3.73 4.18 -15.86
CA GLY A 88 -4.64 5.33 -15.75
C GLY A 88 -6.12 4.97 -15.49
N LYS A 89 -6.40 3.78 -14.97
CA LYS A 89 -7.76 3.28 -14.72
C LYS A 89 -7.85 2.60 -13.36
N LEU A 90 -9.08 2.51 -12.86
CA LEU A 90 -9.44 1.72 -11.69
C LEU A 90 -10.22 0.48 -12.14
N PHE A 91 -10.03 -0.61 -11.41
CA PHE A 91 -10.62 -1.91 -11.72
C PHE A 91 -11.20 -2.56 -10.47
N THR A 92 -12.18 -3.42 -10.68
CA THR A 92 -12.51 -4.50 -9.78
C THR A 92 -11.95 -5.81 -10.34
N PHE A 93 -11.59 -6.74 -9.47
CA PHE A 93 -11.11 -8.07 -9.83
C PHE A 93 -12.01 -9.12 -9.20
N ASP A 94 -12.56 -10.01 -10.00
CA ASP A 94 -13.51 -11.06 -9.60
C ASP A 94 -12.86 -12.42 -9.31
N GLY A 95 -11.54 -12.49 -9.31
CA GLY A 95 -10.76 -13.73 -9.17
C GLY A 95 -10.30 -14.32 -10.50
N SER A 96 -10.81 -13.83 -11.63
CA SER A 96 -10.44 -14.30 -12.97
C SER A 96 -10.17 -13.17 -13.96
N ALA A 97 -10.85 -12.05 -13.85
CA ALA A 97 -10.76 -10.93 -14.78
C ALA A 97 -10.77 -9.57 -14.07
N LEU A 98 -10.09 -8.60 -14.70
CA LEU A 98 -10.17 -7.19 -14.32
C LEU A 98 -11.30 -6.51 -15.08
N SER A 99 -12.23 -5.90 -14.35
CA SER A 99 -13.32 -5.11 -14.90
C SER A 99 -13.09 -3.63 -14.63
N THR A 100 -13.03 -2.82 -15.68
CA THR A 100 -12.77 -1.38 -15.57
C THR A 100 -13.93 -0.67 -14.91
N LEU A 101 -13.63 0.12 -13.88
CA LEU A 101 -14.60 1.03 -13.28
C LEU A 101 -14.82 2.26 -14.17
N THR A 102 -16.06 2.70 -14.29
CA THR A 102 -16.41 3.91 -15.03
C THR A 102 -16.68 5.08 -14.08
N TYR A 103 -16.26 6.27 -14.49
CA TYR A 103 -16.55 7.48 -13.73
C TYR A 103 -18.05 7.83 -13.81
N ASP A 104 -18.67 8.12 -12.67
CA ASP A 104 -20.08 8.53 -12.59
C ASP A 104 -20.30 9.86 -11.86
N GLY A 105 -19.26 10.66 -11.72
CA GLY A 105 -19.37 12.02 -11.21
C GLY A 105 -19.84 13.03 -12.24
N GLY A 106 -20.04 14.25 -11.80
CA GLY A 106 -20.40 15.37 -12.68
C GLY A 106 -19.19 15.89 -13.46
N GLY A 107 -19.35 16.15 -14.75
CA GLY A 107 -18.31 16.76 -15.58
C GLY A 107 -17.28 15.79 -16.16
N THR A 108 -16.05 16.29 -16.39
CA THR A 108 -14.96 15.50 -16.98
C THR A 108 -14.38 14.50 -16.00
N ALA A 109 -14.20 13.26 -16.43
CA ALA A 109 -13.52 12.23 -15.63
C ALA A 109 -12.14 12.70 -15.15
N PRO A 110 -11.75 12.40 -13.91
CA PRO A 110 -10.43 12.77 -13.42
C PRO A 110 -9.32 12.04 -14.17
N THR A 111 -8.18 12.69 -14.31
CA THR A 111 -6.96 12.00 -14.71
C THR A 111 -6.54 11.08 -13.58
N ILE A 112 -6.25 9.82 -13.88
CA ILE A 112 -5.77 8.82 -12.94
C ILE A 112 -4.31 8.56 -13.27
N SER A 113 -3.41 8.83 -12.32
CA SER A 113 -2.02 8.41 -12.45
C SER A 113 -1.85 6.99 -11.90
N ALA A 114 -1.03 6.19 -12.57
CA ALA A 114 -0.86 4.78 -12.23
C ALA A 114 0.10 4.51 -11.06
N ASN A 115 0.82 5.51 -10.53
CA ASN A 115 2.13 5.19 -9.96
C ASN A 115 2.31 5.26 -8.45
N ASN A 116 1.40 5.76 -7.65
CA ASN A 116 1.58 5.82 -6.18
C ASN A 116 0.27 6.01 -5.42
N TRP A 117 -0.67 5.14 -5.70
CA TRP A 117 -1.93 5.14 -4.98
C TRP A 117 -1.77 4.59 -3.58
N HIS A 118 -2.44 5.22 -2.62
CA HIS A 118 -2.66 4.70 -1.29
C HIS A 118 -4.16 4.53 -1.08
N CYS A 119 -4.56 3.38 -0.55
CA CYS A 119 -5.95 3.04 -0.36
C CYS A 119 -6.25 2.79 1.11
N ALA A 120 -7.43 3.20 1.54
CA ALA A 120 -7.97 2.86 2.84
C ALA A 120 -9.48 2.70 2.75
N SER A 121 -10.03 1.75 3.48
CA SER A 121 -11.48 1.53 3.56
C SER A 121 -12.02 2.04 4.89
N LEU A 122 -13.11 2.78 4.82
CA LEU A 122 -13.85 3.26 5.97
C LEU A 122 -15.34 3.11 5.72
N ASN A 123 -16.03 2.49 6.67
CA ASN A 123 -17.48 2.31 6.62
C ASN A 123 -18.00 1.71 5.29
N GLY A 124 -17.31 0.67 4.80
CA GLY A 124 -17.68 -0.04 3.57
C GLY A 124 -17.36 0.67 2.26
N ILE A 125 -16.71 1.82 2.30
CA ILE A 125 -16.27 2.58 1.12
C ILE A 125 -14.74 2.56 1.05
N THR A 126 -14.18 2.33 -0.13
CA THR A 126 -12.73 2.46 -0.36
C THR A 126 -12.41 3.83 -0.93
N TYR A 127 -11.40 4.45 -0.36
CA TYR A 127 -10.86 5.74 -0.75
C TYR A 127 -9.47 5.56 -1.34
N PHE A 128 -9.22 6.23 -2.47
CA PHE A 128 -7.95 6.21 -3.18
C PHE A 128 -7.33 7.59 -3.09
N PHE A 129 -6.12 7.65 -2.56
CA PHE A 129 -5.38 8.88 -2.38
C PHE A 129 -4.11 8.87 -3.22
N GLN A 130 -3.81 10.01 -3.79
CA GLN A 130 -2.57 10.27 -4.50
C GLN A 130 -2.23 11.76 -4.37
N SER A 131 -0.95 12.09 -4.16
CA SER A 131 -0.52 13.48 -4.12
C SER A 131 -0.81 14.18 -5.44
N THR A 132 -1.29 15.42 -5.36
CA THR A 132 -1.64 16.30 -6.49
C THR A 132 -2.93 15.93 -7.26
N TYR A 133 -3.60 14.87 -6.87
CA TYR A 133 -4.87 14.46 -7.48
C TYR A 133 -6.00 14.46 -6.46
N ASP A 134 -7.20 14.79 -6.91
CA ASP A 134 -8.39 14.70 -6.07
C ASP A 134 -8.61 13.25 -5.64
N PRO A 135 -8.80 12.99 -4.36
CA PRO A 135 -9.11 11.65 -3.89
C PRO A 135 -10.36 11.08 -4.54
N LEU A 136 -10.30 9.80 -4.86
CA LEU A 136 -11.39 9.07 -5.48
C LEU A 136 -12.00 8.10 -4.47
N LEU A 137 -13.23 7.66 -4.73
CA LEU A 137 -13.89 6.64 -3.93
C LEU A 137 -14.58 5.58 -4.79
N PHE A 138 -14.62 4.39 -4.24
CA PHE A 138 -15.43 3.28 -4.70
C PHE A 138 -16.45 2.93 -3.63
N ASP A 139 -17.73 2.90 -4.04
CA ASP A 139 -18.86 2.51 -3.21
C ASP A 139 -19.43 1.20 -3.77
N PRO A 140 -19.45 0.11 -3.00
CA PRO A 140 -19.93 -1.20 -3.48
C PRO A 140 -21.42 -1.21 -3.85
N THR A 141 -22.22 -0.22 -3.42
CA THR A 141 -23.59 -0.06 -3.90
C THR A 141 -23.66 0.29 -5.40
N ARG A 142 -22.52 0.69 -5.97
CA ARG A 142 -22.32 0.96 -7.39
C ARG A 142 -21.08 0.25 -7.92
N PRO A 143 -21.13 -1.07 -8.05
CA PRO A 143 -19.96 -1.95 -8.18
C PRO A 143 -19.15 -1.77 -9.47
N THR A 144 -19.69 -1.05 -10.47
CA THR A 144 -18.99 -0.79 -11.74
C THR A 144 -18.50 0.66 -11.86
N LYS A 145 -18.57 1.46 -10.79
CA LYS A 145 -18.39 2.90 -10.86
C LYS A 145 -17.47 3.45 -9.78
N PHE A 146 -16.83 4.58 -10.10
CA PHE A 146 -16.09 5.39 -9.12
C PHE A 146 -16.42 6.87 -9.29
N ARG A 147 -16.10 7.70 -8.30
CA ARG A 147 -16.26 9.15 -8.33
C ARG A 147 -15.17 9.85 -7.54
N ARG A 148 -15.12 11.19 -7.63
CA ARG A 148 -14.33 11.99 -6.70
C ARG A 148 -14.96 11.98 -5.31
N VAL A 149 -14.15 12.10 -4.28
CA VAL A 149 -14.65 12.30 -2.92
C VAL A 149 -15.53 13.54 -2.81
N SER A 150 -15.19 14.61 -3.55
CA SER A 150 -15.96 15.86 -3.63
C SER A 150 -17.35 15.73 -4.25
N GLU A 151 -17.67 14.62 -4.87
CA GLU A 151 -18.97 14.34 -5.49
C GLU A 151 -19.84 13.38 -4.68
N GLN A 152 -19.33 12.96 -3.53
CA GLN A 152 -20.10 12.13 -2.59
C GLN A 152 -21.19 12.98 -1.92
N SER A 153 -22.40 12.42 -1.80
CA SER A 153 -23.48 13.08 -1.06
C SER A 153 -23.05 13.35 0.39
N GLY A 154 -23.26 14.56 0.86
CA GLY A 154 -22.81 14.97 2.19
C GLY A 154 -21.35 15.40 2.27
N TYR A 155 -20.64 15.53 1.14
CA TYR A 155 -19.28 16.06 1.09
C TYR A 155 -19.18 17.45 1.75
N VAL A 156 -18.15 17.63 2.56
CA VAL A 156 -17.81 18.90 3.20
C VAL A 156 -16.31 19.13 3.12
N ALA A 157 -15.93 20.23 2.53
CA ALA A 157 -14.55 20.70 2.33
C ALA A 157 -13.66 19.78 1.47
N THR A 158 -12.59 20.34 0.94
CA THR A 158 -11.68 19.62 0.04
C THR A 158 -10.90 18.55 0.80
N ALA A 159 -11.00 17.31 0.36
CA ALA A 159 -10.17 16.23 0.86
C ALA A 159 -8.68 16.49 0.55
N PRO A 160 -7.75 16.19 1.46
CA PRO A 160 -6.33 16.45 1.23
C PRO A 160 -5.79 15.55 0.11
N GLN A 161 -5.02 16.14 -0.81
CA GLN A 161 -4.31 15.39 -1.85
C GLN A 161 -3.03 14.78 -1.25
N ALA A 162 -3.17 13.67 -0.56
CA ALA A 162 -2.14 13.07 0.29
C ALA A 162 -1.50 11.84 -0.34
N ASN A 163 -0.23 11.60 0.00
CA ASN A 163 0.48 10.37 -0.37
C ASN A 163 0.30 9.23 0.65
N ILE A 164 -0.23 9.54 1.82
CA ILE A 164 -0.36 8.58 2.92
C ILE A 164 -1.79 8.65 3.41
N VAL A 165 -2.45 7.50 3.51
CA VAL A 165 -3.77 7.38 4.12
C VAL A 165 -3.81 6.17 5.03
N LEU A 166 -4.50 6.31 6.15
CA LEU A 166 -4.75 5.26 7.13
C LEU A 166 -6.21 5.32 7.56
N SER A 167 -6.86 4.18 7.65
CA SER A 167 -8.16 4.06 8.32
C SER A 167 -7.95 3.56 9.75
N ALA A 168 -8.27 4.39 10.71
CA ALA A 168 -8.13 4.06 12.12
C ALA A 168 -9.09 4.90 12.98
N TYR A 169 -9.53 4.33 14.09
CA TYR A 169 -10.37 5.03 15.09
C TYR A 169 -11.64 5.63 14.48
N GLY A 170 -12.23 4.92 13.52
CA GLY A 170 -13.49 5.32 12.88
C GLY A 170 -13.37 6.48 11.89
N ARG A 171 -12.17 6.84 11.44
CA ARG A 171 -11.92 7.92 10.49
C ARG A 171 -10.77 7.64 9.54
N LEU A 172 -10.63 8.44 8.51
CA LEU A 172 -9.45 8.47 7.66
C LEU A 172 -8.45 9.49 8.21
N TRP A 173 -7.19 9.08 8.20
CA TRP A 173 -6.03 9.92 8.50
C TRP A 173 -5.22 10.06 7.22
N ALA A 174 -4.89 11.28 6.83
CA ALA A 174 -4.16 11.56 5.60
C ALA A 174 -3.00 12.50 5.86
N ALA A 175 -1.85 12.26 5.24
CA ALA A 175 -0.65 13.05 5.44
C ALA A 175 0.22 13.12 4.18
N ASN A 176 1.26 13.95 4.24
CA ASN A 176 2.24 14.10 3.17
C ASN A 176 1.59 14.59 1.87
N THR A 177 0.93 15.75 1.92
CA THR A 177 0.45 16.43 0.71
C THR A 177 1.62 17.08 -0.06
N SER A 178 1.42 17.45 -1.30
CA SER A 178 2.44 18.16 -2.10
C SER A 178 2.90 19.47 -1.45
N THR A 179 1.98 20.17 -0.81
CA THR A 179 2.21 21.50 -0.23
C THR A 179 2.55 21.48 1.26
N ASN A 180 2.18 20.43 1.97
CA ASN A 180 2.38 20.35 3.42
C ASN A 180 2.83 18.93 3.82
N LYS A 181 4.06 18.83 4.29
CA LYS A 181 4.70 17.57 4.66
C LYS A 181 4.65 17.26 6.17
N THR A 182 4.15 18.19 6.97
CA THR A 182 4.19 18.13 8.44
C THR A 182 2.83 18.08 9.10
N THR A 183 1.76 18.06 8.32
CA THR A 183 0.40 18.04 8.84
C THR A 183 -0.29 16.70 8.58
N VAL A 184 -0.91 16.15 9.60
CA VAL A 184 -1.85 15.04 9.51
C VAL A 184 -3.26 15.63 9.49
N TYR A 185 -4.01 15.29 8.46
CA TYR A 185 -5.43 15.61 8.31
C TYR A 185 -6.28 14.43 8.73
N PHE A 186 -7.46 14.66 9.26
CA PHE A 186 -8.38 13.59 9.61
C PHE A 186 -9.82 13.95 9.25
N SER A 187 -10.53 12.96 8.71
CA SER A 187 -11.94 13.09 8.35
C SER A 187 -12.85 13.10 9.58
N ASP A 188 -14.10 13.42 9.39
CA ASP A 188 -15.11 13.19 10.40
C ASP A 188 -15.32 11.70 10.68
N LEU A 189 -15.90 11.38 11.84
CA LEU A 189 -16.17 9.99 12.24
C LEU A 189 -17.11 9.32 11.24
N THR A 190 -16.77 8.12 10.81
CA THR A 190 -17.48 7.27 9.84
C THR A 190 -17.71 7.87 8.46
N ALA A 191 -17.24 9.10 8.21
CA ALA A 191 -17.47 9.86 6.98
C ALA A 191 -16.16 10.31 6.33
N GLY A 192 -15.54 9.43 5.55
CA GLY A 192 -14.27 9.69 4.87
C GLY A 192 -14.35 10.75 3.75
N HIS A 193 -15.53 11.29 3.47
CA HIS A 193 -15.77 12.39 2.53
C HIS A 193 -16.00 13.74 3.21
N VAL A 194 -15.92 13.82 4.55
CA VAL A 194 -16.11 15.05 5.33
C VAL A 194 -14.78 15.43 5.98
N TRP A 195 -14.19 16.56 5.54
CA TRP A 195 -12.85 17.01 5.97
C TRP A 195 -12.85 18.34 6.71
N ALA A 196 -14.04 18.88 7.01
CA ALA A 196 -14.21 20.05 7.88
C ALA A 196 -15.54 19.98 8.63
N GLY A 197 -15.61 20.61 9.77
CA GLY A 197 -16.77 20.56 10.67
C GLY A 197 -16.87 19.22 11.41
N GLY A 198 -17.85 19.09 12.29
CA GLY A 198 -17.98 17.91 13.13
C GLY A 198 -16.72 17.68 13.96
N THR A 199 -16.13 16.51 13.82
CA THR A 199 -14.87 16.12 14.47
C THR A 199 -13.69 16.08 13.51
N ALA A 200 -13.86 16.48 12.23
CA ALA A 200 -12.79 16.57 11.26
C ALA A 200 -11.81 17.70 11.58
N GLY A 201 -10.55 17.56 11.17
CA GLY A 201 -9.54 18.59 11.44
C GLY A 201 -8.15 18.22 10.95
N SER A 202 -7.16 18.87 11.54
CA SER A 202 -5.75 18.65 11.23
C SER A 202 -4.86 18.83 12.44
N LEU A 203 -3.72 18.15 12.44
CA LEU A 203 -2.67 18.21 13.44
C LEU A 203 -1.36 18.59 12.76
N ASP A 204 -0.87 19.82 13.01
CA ASP A 204 0.44 20.23 12.56
C ASP A 204 1.51 19.80 13.56
N VAL A 205 2.38 18.90 13.13
CA VAL A 205 3.49 18.38 13.94
C VAL A 205 4.82 19.06 13.65
N SER A 206 4.84 20.16 12.89
CA SER A 206 6.08 20.85 12.49
C SER A 206 6.94 21.28 13.68
N ARG A 207 6.32 21.59 14.82
CA ARG A 207 6.98 22.10 16.03
C ARG A 207 7.17 21.03 17.12
N VAL A 208 6.70 19.82 16.90
CA VAL A 208 6.72 18.76 17.92
C VAL A 208 7.95 17.85 17.78
N TRP A 209 8.60 17.88 16.62
CA TRP A 209 9.78 17.07 16.34
C TRP A 209 10.95 17.45 17.26
N ALA A 210 11.48 16.49 18.03
CA ALA A 210 12.54 16.74 19.02
C ALA A 210 13.85 17.24 18.41
N ASN A 211 14.17 16.81 17.19
CA ASN A 211 15.43 17.12 16.50
C ASN A 211 15.23 18.03 15.28
N GLY A 212 14.33 19.01 15.38
CA GLY A 212 14.00 19.91 14.28
C GLY A 212 12.94 19.34 13.33
N SER A 213 12.56 20.11 12.33
CA SER A 213 11.50 19.74 11.39
C SER A 213 11.82 18.43 10.65
N ASP A 214 10.82 17.60 10.50
CA ASP A 214 10.89 16.34 9.76
C ASP A 214 9.67 16.19 8.85
N GLU A 215 9.78 15.36 7.82
CA GLU A 215 8.72 15.08 6.87
C GLU A 215 8.01 13.77 7.24
N ILE A 216 6.68 13.79 7.25
CA ILE A 216 5.88 12.59 7.53
C ILE A 216 6.04 11.61 6.36
N THR A 217 6.44 10.39 6.67
CA THR A 217 6.67 9.31 5.70
C THR A 217 5.73 8.14 5.86
N GLY A 218 4.99 8.06 6.96
CA GLY A 218 4.04 7.00 7.23
C GLY A 218 3.13 7.28 8.41
N LEU A 219 1.99 6.61 8.42
CA LEU A 219 1.05 6.56 9.53
C LEU A 219 0.76 5.11 9.88
N ALA A 220 0.63 4.81 11.15
CA ALA A 220 0.13 3.53 11.64
C ALA A 220 -0.68 3.73 12.91
N SER A 221 -1.50 2.74 13.24
CA SER A 221 -2.26 2.70 14.48
C SER A 221 -2.04 1.39 15.21
N HIS A 222 -1.86 1.44 16.50
CA HIS A 222 -1.75 0.26 17.33
C HIS A 222 -2.17 0.58 18.76
N ASN A 223 -3.01 -0.27 19.33
CA ASN A 223 -3.38 -0.25 20.75
C ASN A 223 -3.84 1.13 21.27
N GLY A 224 -4.65 1.85 20.49
CA GLY A 224 -5.16 3.17 20.85
C GLY A 224 -4.20 4.33 20.58
N PHE A 225 -3.03 4.07 19.99
CA PHE A 225 -2.06 5.09 19.64
C PHE A 225 -1.98 5.30 18.13
N LEU A 226 -1.81 6.55 17.72
CA LEU A 226 -1.44 6.92 16.36
C LEU A 226 0.08 7.13 16.31
N PHE A 227 0.74 6.40 15.42
CA PHE A 227 2.17 6.54 15.14
C PHE A 227 2.35 7.37 13.88
N ILE A 228 3.10 8.47 13.99
CA ILE A 228 3.45 9.35 12.89
C ILE A 228 4.94 9.18 12.64
N PHE A 229 5.27 8.56 11.51
CA PHE A 229 6.66 8.30 11.12
C PHE A 229 7.19 9.48 10.33
N GLY A 230 8.29 10.05 10.78
CA GLY A 230 9.14 10.95 10.01
C GLY A 230 10.27 10.19 9.33
N LYS A 231 11.13 10.90 8.59
CA LYS A 231 12.34 10.33 8.00
C LYS A 231 13.36 9.90 9.06
N ARG A 232 13.38 10.54 10.22
CA ARG A 232 14.38 10.36 11.28
C ARG A 232 13.79 10.16 12.66
N GLN A 233 12.49 10.36 12.83
CA GLN A 233 11.84 10.40 14.13
C GLN A 233 10.46 9.74 14.05
N ILE A 234 9.95 9.29 15.18
CA ILE A 234 8.59 8.75 15.32
C ILE A 234 7.91 9.53 16.42
N LEU A 235 6.72 10.04 16.14
CA LEU A 235 5.83 10.60 17.15
C LEU A 235 4.73 9.59 17.47
N VAL A 236 4.41 9.49 18.74
CA VAL A 236 3.34 8.62 19.23
C VAL A 236 2.31 9.51 19.89
N TYR A 237 1.11 9.51 19.33
CA TYR A 237 -0.03 10.22 19.88
C TYR A 237 -0.99 9.23 20.53
N GLN A 238 -1.34 9.50 21.76
CA GLN A 238 -2.49 8.86 22.40
C GLN A 238 -3.68 9.74 22.11
N ASP A 239 -4.63 9.22 21.35
CA ASP A 239 -5.71 10.04 20.83
C ASP A 239 -6.87 10.13 21.82
N GLU A 240 -7.10 11.33 22.34
CA GLU A 240 -8.42 11.75 22.83
C GLU A 240 -9.32 12.30 21.72
N ILE A 241 -8.78 12.50 20.50
CA ILE A 241 -9.47 13.07 19.33
C ILE A 241 -10.59 12.15 18.81
N GLY A 242 -10.60 10.89 19.19
CA GLY A 242 -11.63 9.91 18.79
C GLY A 242 -12.64 9.54 19.89
N ARG A 243 -12.46 10.00 21.10
CA ARG A 243 -13.46 9.77 22.13
C ARG A 243 -14.58 10.79 21.99
N ALA A 244 -15.68 10.38 21.36
CA ALA A 244 -16.94 10.98 21.67
C ALA A 244 -17.13 10.83 23.18
N HIS A 245 -17.10 11.94 23.93
CA HIS A 245 -17.61 11.93 25.29
C HIS A 245 -19.10 11.58 25.21
N VAL A 246 -19.42 10.36 25.55
CA VAL A 246 -20.78 9.93 25.82
C VAL A 246 -21.11 10.33 27.26
#